data_da6cddcd71e2a001724da49c5241e62b
#
_entry.id   da6cddcd71e2a001724da49c5241e62b
#
_cell.length_a   1.000
_cell.length_b   1.000
_cell.length_c   1.000
_cell.angle_alpha   90.00
_cell.angle_beta   90.00
_cell.angle_gamma   90.00
#
_symmetry.space_group_name_H-M   'P 1'
#
loop_
_entity.id
_entity.type
_entity.pdbx_description
1 polymer ?
#
loop_
_entity_poly.entity_id
_entity_poly.type
_entity_poly.pdbx_seq_one_letter_code
_entity_poly.pdbx_strand_id
1 'polypeptide(L)'
;MPGLTLHLLTLSPKTSAKDFVRDLKKAASTRVIVASRPRRVIISPTILDTTTLLSEPWDLLLLLLPPNPREPLFPPTLASQITKEYKIKVGIPSKLLNSYPERDAQLKREAKGVPLTGSLDNLSTESTGENLEVSGDLLKFMNEFSAVYDKPVTMLNLLHFQRPDGKQNYFKYGQGFTPVASKRGGNAKLVGNVVKPASAADSDSRGPHDRPEQEWWNEISIVHYPSIRHFCDMLAAEDYQEVNRKYRLAALRDTFLLCTTEFDLEDEAAKL
;
A
#
# COMPACT_ATOMS: atom_id res chain seq x y z
N MET A 1 8.92 16.73 -9.40
CA MET A 1 8.78 15.49 -8.61
C MET A 1 9.31 14.36 -9.47
N PRO A 2 10.15 13.47 -8.95
CA PRO A 2 10.58 12.29 -9.69
C PRO A 2 9.37 11.42 -10.04
N GLY A 3 9.30 10.93 -11.27
CA GLY A 3 8.27 10.02 -11.72
C GLY A 3 8.60 8.60 -11.27
N LEU A 4 7.79 8.04 -10.39
CA LEU A 4 7.87 6.65 -9.96
C LEU A 4 6.76 5.84 -10.63
N THR A 5 6.92 4.52 -10.58
CA THR A 5 5.87 3.58 -10.96
C THR A 5 5.60 2.60 -9.83
N LEU A 6 4.33 2.46 -9.48
CA LEU A 6 3.81 1.41 -8.60
C LEU A 6 3.39 0.23 -9.46
N HIS A 7 3.77 -0.97 -9.07
CA HIS A 7 3.41 -2.21 -9.76
C HIS A 7 2.83 -3.22 -8.78
N LEU A 8 1.75 -3.88 -9.19
CA LEU A 8 1.35 -5.18 -8.69
C LEU A 8 1.64 -6.20 -9.79
N LEU A 9 2.38 -7.24 -9.47
CA LEU A 9 2.84 -8.23 -10.44
C LEU A 9 2.37 -9.64 -10.04
N THR A 10 1.93 -10.41 -11.04
CA THR A 10 1.85 -11.86 -10.96
C THR A 10 3.02 -12.44 -11.73
N LEU A 11 3.75 -13.34 -11.11
CA LEU A 11 4.95 -13.94 -11.66
C LEU A 11 4.64 -15.34 -12.24
N SER A 12 5.53 -15.83 -13.11
CA SER A 12 5.41 -17.19 -13.60
C SER A 12 5.54 -18.19 -12.43
N PRO A 13 4.85 -19.36 -12.47
CA PRO A 13 4.77 -20.29 -11.33
C PRO A 13 6.13 -20.82 -10.84
N LYS A 14 7.18 -20.70 -11.64
CA LYS A 14 8.55 -21.13 -11.28
C LYS A 14 9.40 -19.99 -10.70
N THR A 15 8.87 -18.78 -10.62
CA THR A 15 9.60 -17.60 -10.18
C THR A 15 9.33 -17.31 -8.72
N SER A 16 10.36 -17.30 -7.91
CA SER A 16 10.29 -16.79 -6.53
C SER A 16 10.26 -15.26 -6.54
N ALA A 17 9.26 -14.65 -5.90
CA ALA A 17 9.18 -13.19 -5.76
C ALA A 17 10.42 -12.60 -5.08
N LYS A 18 11.01 -13.32 -4.10
CA LYS A 18 12.23 -12.94 -3.41
C LYS A 18 13.44 -12.93 -4.36
N ASP A 19 13.60 -13.96 -5.18
CA ASP A 19 14.68 -14.04 -6.16
C ASP A 19 14.52 -12.97 -7.25
N PHE A 20 13.29 -12.74 -7.72
CA PHE A 20 12.98 -11.65 -8.65
C PHE A 20 13.41 -10.28 -8.10
N VAL A 21 13.07 -9.95 -6.85
CA VAL A 21 13.45 -8.69 -6.20
C VAL A 21 14.97 -8.60 -6.03
N ARG A 22 15.63 -9.68 -5.62
CA ARG A 22 17.10 -9.74 -5.50
C ARG A 22 17.78 -9.44 -6.83
N ASP A 23 17.33 -10.07 -7.90
CA ASP A 23 17.93 -9.94 -9.23
C ASP A 23 17.60 -8.57 -9.85
N LEU A 24 16.41 -8.02 -9.60
CA LEU A 24 16.06 -6.64 -9.97
C LEU A 24 16.99 -5.61 -9.27
N LYS A 25 17.26 -5.78 -7.98
CA LYS A 25 18.20 -4.91 -7.24
C LYS A 25 19.64 -4.98 -7.77
N LYS A 26 20.07 -6.15 -8.26
CA LYS A 26 21.40 -6.34 -8.87
C LYS A 26 21.53 -5.69 -10.25
N ALA A 27 20.45 -5.63 -10.99
CA ALA A 27 20.46 -5.14 -12.38
C ALA A 27 20.78 -3.65 -12.52
N ALA A 28 20.78 -2.88 -11.43
CA ALA A 28 21.14 -1.45 -11.32
C ALA A 28 20.40 -0.49 -12.29
N SER A 29 19.57 -1.00 -13.18
CA SER A 29 18.81 -0.21 -14.16
C SER A 29 17.59 0.51 -13.54
N THR A 30 17.22 0.13 -12.32
CA THR A 30 16.04 0.67 -11.64
C THR A 30 16.25 0.66 -10.13
N ARG A 31 15.97 1.79 -9.47
CA ARG A 31 16.02 1.85 -8.01
C ARG A 31 14.72 1.32 -7.42
N VAL A 32 14.79 0.23 -6.67
CA VAL A 32 13.67 -0.32 -5.90
C VAL A 32 13.52 0.51 -4.62
N ILE A 33 12.40 1.22 -4.49
CA ILE A 33 12.06 2.00 -3.29
C ILE A 33 11.33 1.12 -2.28
N VAL A 34 10.30 0.39 -2.74
CA VAL A 34 9.55 -0.58 -1.92
C VAL A 34 9.45 -1.89 -2.69
N ALA A 35 9.62 -2.99 -1.99
CA ALA A 35 9.34 -4.33 -2.48
C ALA A 35 8.63 -5.13 -1.37
N SER A 36 7.40 -5.54 -1.62
CA SER A 36 6.54 -6.19 -0.61
C SER A 36 5.75 -7.34 -1.23
N ARG A 37 5.45 -8.33 -0.39
CA ARG A 37 4.55 -9.44 -0.71
C ARG A 37 3.11 -9.04 -0.34
N PRO A 38 2.16 -9.05 -1.29
CA PRO A 38 0.73 -8.95 -1.02
C PRO A 38 0.27 -10.09 -0.10
N ARG A 39 -0.60 -9.77 0.88
CA ARG A 39 -1.12 -10.75 1.85
C ARG A 39 -2.62 -10.87 1.81
N ARG A 40 -3.32 -9.74 1.84
CA ARG A 40 -4.78 -9.72 1.85
C ARG A 40 -5.30 -8.37 1.36
N VAL A 41 -6.31 -8.40 0.52
CA VAL A 41 -7.15 -7.23 0.25
C VAL A 41 -8.03 -6.99 1.48
N ILE A 42 -7.87 -5.82 2.11
CA ILE A 42 -8.64 -5.40 3.28
C ILE A 42 -9.91 -4.68 2.86
N ILE A 43 -9.79 -3.77 1.87
CA ILE A 43 -10.94 -3.11 1.24
C ILE A 43 -10.86 -3.33 -0.26
N SER A 44 -11.90 -3.94 -0.79
CA SER A 44 -12.08 -4.13 -2.22
C SER A 44 -12.62 -2.86 -2.87
N PRO A 45 -12.11 -2.45 -4.04
CA PRO A 45 -12.73 -1.36 -4.80
C PRO A 45 -14.09 -1.79 -5.30
N THR A 46 -15.00 -0.84 -5.45
CA THR A 46 -16.37 -1.07 -5.90
C THR A 46 -16.68 -0.43 -7.26
N ILE A 47 -15.83 0.49 -7.70
CA ILE A 47 -16.02 1.28 -8.92
C ILE A 47 -14.86 1.11 -9.90
N LEU A 48 -13.61 1.27 -9.43
CA LEU A 48 -12.43 1.29 -10.29
C LEU A 48 -11.71 -0.06 -10.31
N ASP A 49 -11.51 -0.58 -11.52
CA ASP A 49 -10.67 -1.75 -11.81
C ASP A 49 -10.95 -3.00 -10.94
N THR A 50 -12.20 -3.15 -10.49
CA THR A 50 -12.64 -4.24 -9.61
C THR A 50 -12.19 -5.61 -10.11
N THR A 51 -12.45 -5.90 -11.40
CA THR A 51 -12.03 -7.18 -12.01
C THR A 51 -10.51 -7.33 -11.99
N THR A 52 -9.77 -6.33 -12.45
CA THR A 52 -8.31 -6.42 -12.57
C THR A 52 -7.62 -6.57 -11.23
N LEU A 53 -8.07 -5.81 -10.21
CA LEU A 53 -7.43 -5.82 -8.90
C LEU A 53 -7.80 -7.04 -8.04
N LEU A 54 -8.97 -7.66 -8.27
CA LEU A 54 -9.50 -8.73 -7.43
C LEU A 54 -9.46 -10.13 -8.06
N SER A 55 -9.27 -10.24 -9.38
CA SER A 55 -9.35 -11.53 -10.09
C SER A 55 -8.12 -12.42 -9.94
N GLU A 56 -7.00 -11.88 -9.50
CA GLU A 56 -5.73 -12.58 -9.48
C GLU A 56 -5.02 -12.44 -8.14
N PRO A 57 -4.35 -13.48 -7.66
CA PRO A 57 -3.39 -13.33 -6.59
C PRO A 57 -2.18 -12.55 -7.10
N TRP A 58 -1.88 -11.42 -6.47
CA TRP A 58 -0.65 -10.67 -6.72
C TRP A 58 0.50 -11.27 -5.91
N ASP A 59 1.63 -11.54 -6.57
CA ASP A 59 2.83 -12.09 -5.92
C ASP A 59 3.75 -11.00 -5.37
N LEU A 60 3.71 -9.80 -5.98
CA LEU A 60 4.70 -8.76 -5.71
C LEU A 60 4.11 -7.36 -5.88
N LEU A 61 4.37 -6.50 -4.90
CA LEU A 61 4.20 -5.05 -4.96
C LEU A 61 5.57 -4.41 -5.07
N LEU A 62 5.76 -3.55 -6.07
CA LEU A 62 6.97 -2.75 -6.25
C LEU A 62 6.62 -1.27 -6.37
N LEU A 63 7.45 -0.42 -5.75
CA LEU A 63 7.54 1.00 -6.07
C LEU A 63 8.94 1.27 -6.63
N LEU A 64 9.01 1.66 -7.89
CA LEU A 64 10.24 1.78 -8.65
C LEU A 64 10.51 3.23 -9.06
N LEU A 65 11.78 3.63 -8.99
CA LEU A 65 12.27 4.89 -9.53
C LEU A 65 13.23 4.59 -10.69
N PRO A 66 12.83 4.81 -11.95
CA PRO A 66 13.71 4.62 -13.08
C PRO A 66 14.82 5.69 -13.08
N PRO A 67 16.07 5.33 -13.33
CA PRO A 67 17.17 6.30 -13.49
C PRO A 67 16.99 7.14 -14.76
N ASN A 68 16.43 6.54 -15.78
CA ASN A 68 16.11 7.17 -17.05
C ASN A 68 14.68 6.79 -17.47
N PRO A 69 13.78 7.77 -17.68
CA PRO A 69 12.40 7.50 -18.11
C PRO A 69 12.27 6.76 -19.44
N ARG A 70 13.34 6.71 -20.26
CA ARG A 70 13.37 6.06 -21.58
C ARG A 70 13.84 4.60 -21.52
N GLU A 71 14.39 4.16 -20.41
CA GLU A 71 14.89 2.79 -20.27
C GLU A 71 13.81 1.85 -19.72
N PRO A 72 13.82 0.56 -20.14
CA PRO A 72 12.93 -0.44 -19.57
C PRO A 72 13.16 -0.57 -18.06
N LEU A 73 12.07 -0.62 -17.27
CA LEU A 73 12.13 -0.79 -15.82
C LEU A 73 12.68 -2.17 -15.41
N PHE A 74 12.37 -3.18 -16.22
CA PHE A 74 12.79 -4.55 -15.99
C PHE A 74 13.75 -5.01 -17.09
N PRO A 75 14.87 -5.64 -16.73
CA PRO A 75 15.70 -6.36 -17.70
C PRO A 75 14.85 -7.39 -18.46
N PRO A 76 15.17 -7.72 -19.72
CA PRO A 76 14.40 -8.69 -20.52
C PRO A 76 14.21 -10.04 -19.84
N THR A 77 15.23 -10.51 -19.09
CA THR A 77 15.18 -11.77 -18.32
C THR A 77 14.18 -11.74 -17.17
N LEU A 78 13.93 -10.59 -16.54
CA LEU A 78 12.92 -10.44 -15.50
C LEU A 78 11.55 -10.11 -16.10
N ALA A 79 11.51 -9.29 -17.15
CA ALA A 79 10.27 -8.99 -17.86
C ALA A 79 9.55 -10.25 -18.35
N SER A 80 10.31 -11.25 -18.87
CA SER A 80 9.74 -12.53 -19.32
C SER A 80 9.15 -13.40 -18.19
N GLN A 81 9.41 -13.09 -16.94
CA GLN A 81 8.86 -13.79 -15.77
C GLN A 81 7.55 -13.17 -15.26
N ILE A 82 7.18 -12.00 -15.76
CA ILE A 82 5.94 -11.30 -15.39
C ILE A 82 4.81 -11.82 -16.28
N THR A 83 3.79 -12.41 -15.69
CA THR A 83 2.60 -12.91 -16.41
C THR A 83 1.47 -11.89 -16.44
N LYS A 84 1.34 -11.07 -15.38
CA LYS A 84 0.40 -9.96 -15.29
C LYS A 84 1.02 -8.79 -14.57
N GLU A 85 0.63 -7.60 -14.98
CA GLU A 85 1.07 -6.34 -14.38
C GLU A 85 -0.11 -5.38 -14.23
N TYR A 86 -0.23 -4.78 -13.05
CA TYR A 86 -1.02 -3.58 -12.82
C TYR A 86 -0.07 -2.45 -12.44
N LYS A 87 -0.03 -1.39 -13.24
CA LYS A 87 0.93 -0.30 -13.15
C LYS A 87 0.25 1.05 -12.98
N ILE A 88 0.73 1.86 -12.04
CA ILE A 88 0.29 3.24 -11.82
C ILE A 88 1.52 4.15 -11.79
N LYS A 89 1.44 5.29 -12.49
CA LYS A 89 2.46 6.34 -12.42
C LYS A 89 2.21 7.25 -11.23
N VAL A 90 3.24 7.51 -10.43
CA VAL A 90 3.15 8.21 -9.15
C VAL A 90 4.20 9.31 -9.04
N GLY A 91 3.77 10.48 -8.63
CA GLY A 91 4.65 11.58 -8.23
C GLY A 91 4.75 11.68 -6.71
N ILE A 92 5.92 11.38 -6.13
CA ILE A 92 6.18 11.50 -4.69
C ILE A 92 7.12 12.69 -4.45
N PRO A 93 6.87 13.54 -3.44
CA PRO A 93 7.76 14.66 -3.11
C PRO A 93 9.20 14.18 -2.82
N SER A 94 10.19 14.85 -3.40
CA SER A 94 11.62 14.48 -3.26
C SER A 94 12.06 14.46 -1.80
N LYS A 95 11.58 15.40 -0.97
CA LYS A 95 11.86 15.40 0.48
C LYS A 95 11.43 14.10 1.16
N LEU A 96 10.25 13.60 0.81
CA LEU A 96 9.71 12.36 1.36
C LEU A 96 10.52 11.13 0.89
N LEU A 97 10.89 11.08 -0.40
CA LEU A 97 11.73 10.02 -0.94
C LEU A 97 13.14 10.00 -0.34
N ASN A 98 13.73 11.17 -0.12
CA ASN A 98 15.08 11.28 0.43
C ASN A 98 15.13 10.84 1.90
N SER A 99 14.10 11.15 2.70
CA SER A 99 14.01 10.74 4.10
C SER A 99 13.48 9.31 4.30
N TYR A 100 12.93 8.69 3.26
CA TYR A 100 12.27 7.38 3.36
C TYR A 100 13.17 6.26 3.90
N PRO A 101 14.42 6.04 3.41
CA PRO A 101 15.23 4.91 3.85
C PRO A 101 15.53 4.94 5.35
N GLU A 102 15.88 6.11 5.88
CA GLU A 102 16.19 6.27 7.29
C GLU A 102 14.94 6.10 8.16
N ARG A 103 13.83 6.74 7.77
CA ARG A 103 12.54 6.65 8.46
C ARG A 103 11.98 5.24 8.45
N ASP A 104 12.08 4.54 7.32
CA ASP A 104 11.64 3.15 7.20
C ASP A 104 12.44 2.22 8.13
N ALA A 105 13.75 2.35 8.11
CA ALA A 105 14.62 1.58 9.00
C ALA A 105 14.35 1.87 10.49
N GLN A 106 14.07 3.13 10.85
CA GLN A 106 13.69 3.51 12.21
C GLN A 106 12.38 2.85 12.63
N LEU A 107 11.32 2.97 11.82
CA LEU A 107 10.01 2.38 12.11
C LEU A 107 10.09 0.86 12.32
N LYS A 108 10.89 0.18 11.50
CA LYS A 108 11.12 -1.28 11.62
C LYS A 108 11.85 -1.66 12.91
N ARG A 109 12.86 -0.88 13.32
CA ARG A 109 13.58 -1.12 14.59
C ARG A 109 12.70 -0.89 15.82
N GLU A 110 11.87 0.15 15.79
CA GLU A 110 11.03 0.55 16.91
C GLU A 110 9.77 -0.29 17.05
N ALA A 111 9.38 -1.02 16.01
CA ALA A 111 8.10 -1.74 15.93
C ALA A 111 7.83 -2.66 17.14
N LYS A 112 8.82 -3.42 17.59
CA LYS A 112 8.68 -4.35 18.73
C LYS A 112 8.41 -3.65 20.06
N GLY A 113 8.79 -2.38 20.19
CA GLY A 113 8.60 -1.58 21.42
C GLY A 113 7.27 -0.87 21.51
N VAL A 114 6.43 -0.90 20.48
CA VAL A 114 5.14 -0.23 20.46
C VAL A 114 4.08 -1.10 21.15
N PRO A 115 3.43 -0.62 22.23
CA PRO A 115 2.35 -1.37 22.88
C PRO A 115 1.04 -1.29 22.07
N LEU A 116 0.22 -2.32 22.17
CA LEU A 116 -1.19 -2.24 21.78
C LEU A 116 -1.93 -1.35 22.77
N THR A 117 -2.97 -0.63 22.30
CA THR A 117 -3.77 0.25 23.16
C THR A 117 -4.92 -0.45 23.86
N GLY A 118 -5.19 -1.73 23.52
CA GLY A 118 -6.28 -2.52 24.09
C GLY A 118 -7.66 -2.18 23.51
N SER A 119 -7.71 -1.42 22.41
CA SER A 119 -8.98 -1.08 21.76
C SER A 119 -9.69 -2.32 21.21
N LEU A 120 -8.94 -3.36 20.83
CA LEU A 120 -9.47 -4.65 20.37
C LEU A 120 -10.28 -5.40 21.43
N ASP A 121 -10.00 -5.19 22.74
CA ASP A 121 -10.65 -5.90 23.83
C ASP A 121 -12.10 -5.41 24.05
N ASN A 122 -12.46 -4.26 23.49
CA ASN A 122 -13.76 -3.61 23.66
C ASN A 122 -14.60 -3.60 22.37
N LEU A 123 -14.30 -4.47 21.41
CA LEU A 123 -15.06 -4.54 20.17
C LEU A 123 -16.51 -4.97 20.37
N SER A 124 -17.46 -4.18 19.90
CA SER A 124 -18.81 -4.64 19.61
C SER A 124 -18.81 -5.36 18.25
N THR A 125 -19.31 -6.60 18.21
CA THR A 125 -19.14 -7.58 17.13
C THR A 125 -19.94 -7.35 15.84
N GLU A 126 -20.51 -6.18 15.59
CA GLU A 126 -21.49 -5.96 14.52
C GLU A 126 -21.00 -5.11 13.33
N SER A 127 -19.70 -5.12 13.02
CA SER A 127 -19.19 -4.34 11.89
C SER A 127 -19.09 -5.17 10.59
N THR A 128 -19.56 -4.61 9.47
CA THR A 128 -19.43 -5.20 8.12
C THR A 128 -18.01 -5.07 7.56
N GLY A 129 -17.19 -4.18 8.12
CA GLY A 129 -15.83 -3.86 7.64
C GLY A 129 -15.77 -2.97 6.40
N GLU A 130 -16.89 -2.65 5.76
CA GLU A 130 -16.94 -1.87 4.52
C GLU A 130 -16.38 -0.45 4.68
N ASN A 131 -16.53 0.13 5.86
CA ASN A 131 -16.10 1.49 6.19
C ASN A 131 -14.76 1.56 6.92
N LEU A 132 -13.88 0.60 6.70
CA LEU A 132 -12.62 0.45 7.43
C LEU A 132 -12.86 0.32 8.94
N GLU A 133 -13.70 -0.61 9.29
CA GLU A 133 -14.00 -1.08 10.64
C GLU A 133 -13.47 -2.50 10.83
N VAL A 134 -13.43 -2.98 12.06
CA VAL A 134 -12.98 -4.35 12.33
C VAL A 134 -14.13 -5.31 12.06
N SER A 135 -14.03 -6.10 10.99
CA SER A 135 -14.97 -7.19 10.68
C SER A 135 -14.50 -8.52 11.25
N GLY A 136 -15.43 -9.48 11.37
CA GLY A 136 -15.11 -10.86 11.77
C GLY A 136 -14.06 -11.51 10.87
N ASP A 137 -14.13 -11.27 9.56
CA ASP A 137 -13.14 -11.76 8.58
C ASP A 137 -11.76 -11.14 8.76
N LEU A 138 -11.69 -9.85 9.11
CA LEU A 138 -10.43 -9.18 9.39
C LEU A 138 -9.82 -9.71 10.70
N LEU A 139 -10.63 -9.95 11.74
CA LEU A 139 -10.18 -10.55 13.01
C LEU A 139 -9.65 -11.98 12.80
N LYS A 140 -10.34 -12.79 12.01
CA LYS A 140 -9.87 -14.12 11.64
C LYS A 140 -8.52 -14.05 10.96
N PHE A 141 -8.39 -13.21 9.94
CA PHE A 141 -7.10 -12.99 9.25
C PHE A 141 -6.01 -12.51 10.21
N MET A 142 -6.31 -11.53 11.06
CA MET A 142 -5.36 -11.02 12.05
C MET A 142 -4.84 -12.15 12.95
N ASN A 143 -5.73 -13.00 13.48
CA ASN A 143 -5.34 -14.08 14.38
C ASN A 143 -4.50 -15.14 13.68
N GLU A 144 -4.92 -15.59 12.49
CA GLU A 144 -4.20 -16.59 11.70
C GLU A 144 -2.83 -16.05 11.25
N PHE A 145 -2.80 -14.80 10.76
CA PHE A 145 -1.58 -14.20 10.24
C PHE A 145 -0.58 -13.86 11.34
N SER A 146 -1.02 -13.31 12.48
CA SER A 146 -0.14 -12.97 13.59
C SER A 146 0.49 -14.20 14.26
N ALA A 147 -0.11 -15.37 14.12
CA ALA A 147 0.46 -16.63 14.63
C ALA A 147 1.73 -17.07 13.87
N VAL A 148 1.86 -16.64 12.59
CA VAL A 148 3.00 -16.99 11.71
C VAL A 148 3.88 -15.80 11.35
N TYR A 149 3.38 -14.59 11.52
CA TYR A 149 4.10 -13.35 11.19
C TYR A 149 3.70 -12.21 12.14
N ASP A 150 4.52 -11.98 13.16
CA ASP A 150 4.34 -10.90 14.14
C ASP A 150 5.43 -9.81 13.97
N LYS A 151 5.47 -9.25 12.75
CA LYS A 151 6.41 -8.20 12.35
C LYS A 151 5.66 -7.09 11.62
N PRO A 152 6.33 -5.97 11.29
CA PRO A 152 5.71 -4.86 10.57
C PRO A 152 4.99 -5.27 9.29
N VAL A 153 3.82 -4.66 9.11
CA VAL A 153 3.03 -4.72 7.87
C VAL A 153 2.94 -3.34 7.24
N THR A 154 2.71 -3.30 5.95
CA THR A 154 2.40 -2.07 5.23
C THR A 154 1.06 -2.19 4.52
N MET A 155 0.31 -1.09 4.52
CA MET A 155 -0.97 -0.97 3.83
C MET A 155 -0.79 -0.09 2.62
N LEU A 156 -0.90 -0.69 1.41
CA LEU A 156 -1.06 0.07 0.18
C LEU A 156 -2.50 0.56 0.09
N ASN A 157 -2.69 1.86 -0.06
CA ASN A 157 -3.97 2.46 -0.42
C ASN A 157 -3.90 3.01 -1.83
N LEU A 158 -4.90 2.70 -2.66
CA LEU A 158 -5.24 3.45 -3.86
C LEU A 158 -6.50 4.24 -3.55
N LEU A 159 -6.49 5.54 -3.79
CA LEU A 159 -7.52 6.46 -3.36
C LEU A 159 -8.15 7.17 -4.55
N HIS A 160 -9.48 7.11 -4.63
CA HIS A 160 -10.28 7.85 -5.59
C HIS A 160 -11.18 8.82 -4.83
N PHE A 161 -10.98 10.12 -5.05
CA PHE A 161 -11.64 11.15 -4.27
C PHE A 161 -13.05 11.45 -4.77
N GLN A 162 -13.96 11.67 -3.82
CA GLN A 162 -15.26 12.26 -4.07
C GLN A 162 -15.09 13.71 -4.55
N ARG A 163 -15.88 14.13 -5.51
CA ARG A 163 -15.87 15.53 -5.98
C ARG A 163 -17.06 16.30 -5.41
N PRO A 164 -16.91 17.61 -5.16
CA PRO A 164 -15.72 18.43 -5.43
C PRO A 164 -14.66 18.40 -4.33
N ASP A 165 -15.01 18.09 -3.07
CA ASP A 165 -14.22 18.41 -1.87
C ASP A 165 -13.42 17.22 -1.30
N GLY A 166 -13.45 16.06 -1.97
CA GLY A 166 -12.87 14.82 -1.46
C GLY A 166 -11.40 14.95 -1.09
N LYS A 167 -10.58 15.56 -1.94
CA LYS A 167 -9.16 15.76 -1.66
C LYS A 167 -8.94 16.65 -0.42
N GLN A 168 -9.75 17.69 -0.24
CA GLN A 168 -9.66 18.57 0.92
C GLN A 168 -10.10 17.86 2.21
N ASN A 169 -11.16 17.08 2.15
CA ASN A 169 -11.61 16.26 3.27
C ASN A 169 -10.58 15.20 3.63
N TYR A 170 -9.94 14.57 2.62
CA TYR A 170 -8.88 13.59 2.87
C TYR A 170 -7.63 14.24 3.49
N PHE A 171 -7.32 15.47 3.14
CA PHE A 171 -6.26 16.23 3.83
C PHE A 171 -6.58 16.44 5.32
N LYS A 172 -7.84 16.81 5.68
CA LYS A 172 -8.30 16.92 7.07
C LYS A 172 -8.24 15.55 7.77
N TYR A 173 -8.63 14.47 7.05
CA TYR A 173 -8.46 13.12 7.55
C TYR A 173 -7.00 12.84 7.91
N GLY A 174 -6.05 13.14 7.03
CA GLY A 174 -4.61 12.95 7.28
C GLY A 174 -4.11 13.68 8.52
N GLN A 175 -4.62 14.91 8.77
CA GLN A 175 -4.30 15.68 9.97
C GLN A 175 -4.83 15.01 11.25
N GLY A 176 -6.05 14.48 11.23
CA GLY A 176 -6.64 13.74 12.35
C GLY A 176 -6.04 12.34 12.52
N PHE A 177 -5.75 11.65 11.43
CA PHE A 177 -5.17 10.31 11.42
C PHE A 177 -3.76 10.27 12.05
N THR A 178 -2.91 11.25 11.74
CA THR A 178 -1.51 11.24 12.17
C THR A 178 -1.34 11.06 13.68
N PRO A 179 -1.98 11.87 14.57
CA PRO A 179 -1.83 11.68 16.00
C PRO A 179 -2.43 10.35 16.51
N VAL A 180 -3.53 9.89 15.92
CA VAL A 180 -4.18 8.62 16.28
C VAL A 180 -3.31 7.42 15.91
N ALA A 181 -2.80 7.41 14.68
CA ALA A 181 -1.94 6.34 14.19
C ALA A 181 -0.59 6.30 14.91
N SER A 182 0.01 7.47 15.18
CA SER A 182 1.33 7.55 15.83
C SER A 182 1.33 6.95 17.22
N LYS A 183 0.24 7.07 18.00
CA LYS A 183 0.09 6.39 19.30
C LYS A 183 0.23 4.89 19.21
N ARG A 184 -0.06 4.31 18.05
CA ARG A 184 -0.07 2.87 17.74
C ARG A 184 1.07 2.47 16.81
N GLY A 185 2.09 3.33 16.64
CA GLY A 185 3.22 3.11 15.75
C GLY A 185 2.89 3.17 14.25
N GLY A 186 1.67 3.59 13.90
CA GLY A 186 1.25 3.78 12.50
C GLY A 186 1.90 5.00 11.86
N ASN A 187 2.35 4.89 10.62
CA ASN A 187 3.01 5.98 9.90
C ASN A 187 2.79 5.90 8.40
N ALA A 188 2.25 6.97 7.80
CA ALA A 188 2.17 7.11 6.35
C ALA A 188 3.57 7.38 5.78
N LYS A 189 4.30 6.33 5.46
CA LYS A 189 5.71 6.39 5.00
C LYS A 189 5.87 7.11 3.69
N LEU A 190 4.98 6.81 2.74
CA LEU A 190 4.97 7.37 1.40
C LEU A 190 3.55 7.77 1.02
N VAL A 191 3.43 8.97 0.47
CA VAL A 191 2.18 9.49 -0.12
C VAL A 191 2.55 10.13 -1.45
N GLY A 192 1.79 9.83 -2.49
CA GLY A 192 2.06 10.34 -3.83
C GLY A 192 0.79 10.55 -4.65
N ASN A 193 0.76 11.64 -5.42
CA ASN A 193 -0.32 11.83 -6.38
C ASN A 193 -0.13 10.89 -7.57
N VAL A 194 -1.23 10.33 -8.06
CA VAL A 194 -1.22 9.60 -9.33
C VAL A 194 -1.00 10.61 -10.46
N VAL A 195 -0.08 10.28 -11.36
CA VAL A 195 0.34 11.16 -12.46
C VAL A 195 -0.17 10.61 -13.77
N LYS A 196 -0.74 11.48 -14.59
CA LYS A 196 -1.16 11.12 -15.95
C LYS A 196 0.08 10.80 -16.80
N PRO A 197 0.09 9.71 -17.59
CA PRO A 197 1.14 9.44 -18.56
C PRO A 197 1.32 10.60 -19.54
N ALA A 198 2.56 10.89 -19.91
CA ALA A 198 2.88 11.98 -20.83
C ALA A 198 2.47 11.65 -22.29
N SER A 199 2.42 10.37 -22.65
CA SER A 199 2.10 9.90 -23.99
C SER A 199 1.56 8.45 -23.94
N ALA A 200 1.02 7.99 -25.04
CA ALA A 200 0.58 6.58 -25.19
C ALA A 200 1.75 5.58 -25.04
N ALA A 201 2.96 5.97 -25.44
CA ALA A 201 4.15 5.13 -25.26
C ALA A 201 4.58 4.97 -23.80
N ASP A 202 4.12 5.89 -22.94
CA ASP A 202 4.40 5.91 -21.51
C ASP A 202 3.15 5.47 -20.69
N SER A 203 2.40 4.50 -21.21
CA SER A 203 1.13 4.06 -20.67
C SER A 203 1.26 3.38 -19.30
N ASP A 204 0.19 3.46 -18.51
CA ASP A 204 -0.04 2.68 -17.30
C ASP A 204 -1.35 1.87 -17.43
N SER A 205 -1.80 1.22 -16.36
CA SER A 205 -2.98 0.36 -16.40
C SER A 205 -4.32 1.10 -16.51
N ARG A 206 -4.30 2.44 -16.56
CA ARG A 206 -5.53 3.21 -16.84
C ARG A 206 -6.10 2.99 -18.25
N GLY A 207 -5.33 2.39 -19.16
CA GLY A 207 -5.68 2.22 -20.57
C GLY A 207 -5.41 3.50 -21.37
N PRO A 208 -6.41 4.15 -21.97
CA PRO A 208 -6.20 5.39 -22.72
C PRO A 208 -5.50 6.46 -21.87
N HIS A 209 -4.43 7.06 -22.39
CA HIS A 209 -3.65 8.07 -21.66
C HIS A 209 -4.46 9.34 -21.36
N ASP A 210 -5.53 9.60 -22.09
CA ASP A 210 -6.45 10.73 -21.94
C ASP A 210 -7.66 10.41 -21.06
N ARG A 211 -7.75 9.20 -20.47
CA ARG A 211 -8.80 8.82 -19.53
C ARG A 211 -8.98 9.92 -18.47
N PRO A 212 -10.21 10.39 -18.22
CA PRO A 212 -10.47 11.47 -17.27
C PRO A 212 -9.99 11.13 -15.86
N GLU A 213 -9.51 12.14 -15.14
CA GLU A 213 -9.05 11.99 -13.75
C GLU A 213 -10.14 11.45 -12.81
N GLN A 214 -11.40 11.77 -13.07
CA GLN A 214 -12.56 11.28 -12.32
C GLN A 214 -12.88 9.79 -12.57
N GLU A 215 -12.19 9.15 -13.49
CA GLU A 215 -12.33 7.73 -13.83
C GLU A 215 -11.07 6.92 -13.44
N TRP A 216 -10.18 7.49 -12.66
CA TRP A 216 -8.93 6.88 -12.26
C TRP A 216 -8.54 7.21 -10.83
N TRP A 217 -7.61 6.46 -10.28
CA TRP A 217 -7.02 6.71 -8.97
C TRP A 217 -6.38 8.10 -8.92
N ASN A 218 -6.47 8.78 -7.78
CA ASN A 218 -5.96 10.14 -7.60
C ASN A 218 -4.70 10.19 -6.74
N GLU A 219 -4.61 9.32 -5.74
CA GLU A 219 -3.50 9.30 -4.79
C GLU A 219 -3.18 7.87 -4.36
N ILE A 220 -1.92 7.60 -4.04
CA ILE A 220 -1.50 6.40 -3.34
C ILE A 220 -0.93 6.74 -1.97
N SER A 221 -1.08 5.85 -1.01
CA SER A 221 -0.30 5.90 0.23
C SER A 221 0.17 4.52 0.65
N ILE A 222 1.38 4.46 1.24
CA ILE A 222 1.95 3.28 1.87
C ILE A 222 2.13 3.59 3.35
N VAL A 223 1.35 2.90 4.18
CA VAL A 223 1.25 3.15 5.61
C VAL A 223 1.84 1.97 6.36
N HIS A 224 2.81 2.24 7.24
CA HIS A 224 3.43 1.25 8.14
C HIS A 224 2.59 1.07 9.40
N TYR A 225 2.54 -0.18 9.88
CA TYR A 225 2.11 -0.53 11.24
C TYR A 225 3.09 -1.55 11.83
N PRO A 226 3.32 -1.53 13.17
CA PRO A 226 4.25 -2.45 13.84
C PRO A 226 3.90 -3.93 13.67
N SER A 227 2.60 -4.25 13.53
CA SER A 227 2.08 -5.56 13.13
C SER A 227 0.65 -5.43 12.64
N ILE A 228 0.06 -6.53 12.13
CA ILE A 228 -1.36 -6.57 11.77
C ILE A 228 -2.26 -6.30 12.99
N ARG A 229 -1.84 -6.68 14.20
CA ARG A 229 -2.57 -6.41 15.43
C ARG A 229 -2.68 -4.92 15.72
N HIS A 230 -1.61 -4.14 15.51
CA HIS A 230 -1.62 -2.69 15.69
C HIS A 230 -2.53 -1.98 14.69
N PHE A 231 -2.60 -2.49 13.45
CA PHE A 231 -3.57 -2.00 12.47
C PHE A 231 -5.00 -2.24 12.95
N CYS A 232 -5.33 -3.46 13.38
CA CYS A 232 -6.66 -3.80 13.87
C CYS A 232 -7.00 -3.06 15.19
N ASP A 233 -6.05 -2.91 16.10
CA ASP A 233 -6.21 -2.15 17.34
C ASP A 233 -6.53 -0.66 17.06
N MET A 234 -5.90 -0.09 16.03
CA MET A 234 -6.25 1.26 15.57
C MET A 234 -7.67 1.31 15.01
N LEU A 235 -8.07 0.34 14.18
CA LEU A 235 -9.42 0.32 13.60
C LEU A 235 -10.51 0.16 14.67
N ALA A 236 -10.21 -0.56 15.75
CA ALA A 236 -11.12 -0.75 16.89
C ALA A 236 -11.27 0.51 17.76
N ALA A 237 -10.38 1.47 17.61
CA ALA A 237 -10.31 2.63 18.49
C ALA A 237 -11.34 3.71 18.12
N GLU A 238 -12.06 4.23 19.12
CA GLU A 238 -13.09 5.26 18.90
C GLU A 238 -12.49 6.57 18.37
N ASP A 239 -11.29 6.96 18.82
CA ASP A 239 -10.59 8.16 18.31
C ASP A 239 -10.27 8.04 16.80
N TYR A 240 -9.99 6.81 16.32
CA TYR A 240 -9.84 6.56 14.90
C TYR A 240 -11.18 6.60 14.16
N GLN A 241 -12.21 5.93 14.69
CA GLN A 241 -13.51 5.85 14.05
C GLN A 241 -14.20 7.22 13.95
N GLU A 242 -13.98 8.11 14.91
CA GLU A 242 -14.45 9.50 14.83
C GLU A 242 -13.86 10.23 13.62
N VAL A 243 -12.53 10.16 13.44
CA VAL A 243 -11.82 10.79 12.31
C VAL A 243 -12.22 10.14 10.98
N ASN A 244 -12.38 8.81 10.96
CA ASN A 244 -12.79 8.04 9.81
C ASN A 244 -14.18 8.46 9.32
N ARG A 245 -15.19 8.43 10.20
CA ARG A 245 -16.57 8.82 9.89
C ARG A 245 -16.67 10.28 9.45
N LYS A 246 -15.97 11.18 10.15
CA LYS A 246 -16.06 12.61 9.88
C LYS A 246 -15.43 13.06 8.57
N TYR A 247 -14.32 12.45 8.18
CA TYR A 247 -13.51 12.97 7.08
C TYR A 247 -13.25 11.94 5.98
N ARG A 248 -12.86 10.68 6.34
CA ARG A 248 -12.44 9.71 5.33
C ARG A 248 -13.61 9.23 4.47
N LEU A 249 -14.74 8.88 5.09
CA LEU A 249 -15.91 8.39 4.35
C LEU A 249 -16.48 9.45 3.41
N ALA A 250 -16.49 10.72 3.83
CA ALA A 250 -16.90 11.83 2.97
C ALA A 250 -15.89 12.18 1.88
N ALA A 251 -14.62 11.75 2.02
CA ALA A 251 -13.54 12.08 1.10
C ALA A 251 -13.44 11.11 -0.08
N LEU A 252 -13.75 9.85 0.13
CA LEU A 252 -13.45 8.78 -0.84
C LEU A 252 -14.71 8.31 -1.55
N ARG A 253 -14.63 8.27 -2.88
CA ARG A 253 -15.61 7.64 -3.74
C ARG A 253 -15.33 6.16 -3.92
N ASP A 254 -14.05 5.81 -3.95
CA ASP A 254 -13.59 4.43 -4.04
C ASP A 254 -12.21 4.28 -3.39
N THR A 255 -11.89 3.08 -2.93
CA THR A 255 -10.59 2.77 -2.35
C THR A 255 -10.22 1.30 -2.53
N PHE A 256 -8.95 1.04 -2.76
CA PHE A 256 -8.36 -0.30 -2.65
C PHE A 256 -7.34 -0.28 -1.52
N LEU A 257 -7.48 -1.19 -0.55
CA LEU A 257 -6.56 -1.34 0.57
C LEU A 257 -5.98 -2.74 0.59
N LEU A 258 -4.67 -2.85 0.44
CA LEU A 258 -3.94 -4.10 0.38
C LEU A 258 -2.91 -4.20 1.51
N CYS A 259 -3.05 -5.20 2.37
CA CYS A 259 -2.04 -5.56 3.37
C CYS A 259 -0.87 -6.25 2.69
N THR A 260 0.35 -5.82 3.02
CA THR A 260 1.60 -6.37 2.47
C THR A 260 2.68 -6.51 3.53
N THR A 261 3.70 -7.35 3.27
CA THR A 261 4.91 -7.50 4.10
C THR A 261 6.14 -7.23 3.25
N GLU A 262 7.11 -6.47 3.78
CA GLU A 262 8.33 -6.13 3.05
C GLU A 262 9.34 -7.29 3.09
N PHE A 263 9.98 -7.56 1.95
CA PHE A 263 10.87 -8.72 1.78
C PHE A 263 12.13 -8.68 2.66
N ASP A 264 12.61 -7.52 3.04
CA ASP A 264 13.75 -7.38 3.96
C ASP A 264 13.42 -7.87 5.39
N LEU A 265 12.15 -7.83 5.79
CA LEU A 265 11.67 -8.38 7.06
C LEU A 265 11.42 -9.89 6.99
N GLU A 266 11.08 -10.43 5.81
CA GLU A 266 10.88 -11.86 5.61
C GLU A 266 12.21 -12.63 5.67
N ASP A 267 13.33 -12.03 5.27
CA ASP A 267 14.64 -12.66 5.28
C ASP A 267 15.13 -13.03 6.68
N GLU A 268 14.75 -12.28 7.70
CA GLU A 268 15.07 -12.60 9.08
C GLU A 268 14.23 -13.78 9.62
N ALA A 269 13.00 -13.98 9.12
CA ALA A 269 12.13 -15.07 9.55
C ALA A 269 12.50 -16.42 8.94
N ALA A 270 13.12 -16.43 7.77
CA ALA A 270 13.57 -17.65 7.10
C ALA A 270 14.82 -18.27 7.73
N LYS A 271 15.36 -17.67 8.79
CA LYS A 271 16.50 -18.21 9.58
C LYS A 271 16.08 -18.94 10.85
N LEU A 272 14.78 -19.05 11.10
CA LEU A 272 14.18 -19.87 12.13
C LEU A 272 13.55 -21.11 11.50
#